data_d2ffe56a8e53bf477cb1fa3524ca0c22
#
_entry.id   d2ffe56a8e53bf477cb1fa3524ca0c22
#
_cell.length_a   1.000
_cell.length_b   1.000
_cell.length_c   1.000
_cell.angle_alpha   90.00
_cell.angle_beta   90.00
_cell.angle_gamma   90.00
#
_symmetry.space_group_name_H-M   'P 1'
#
loop_
_entity.id
_entity.type
_entity.pdbx_description
1 polymer ?
#
loop_
_entity_poly.entity_id
_entity_poly.type
_entity_poly.pdbx_seq_one_letter_code
_entity_poly.pdbx_strand_id
1 'polypeptide(L)'
;MKAFSSLLLSAGLVLGLAAAAVPASAQQPSPLGQSRPIKPSTPAAIGYAKEILAMKNATAMYSNAVPNMVQRVKDSLLQSNLNYQKDLNEVALTVATSMAGREKEIGEQMARIYASDFTEAELKDLATFYKSPLGQKLLSQEPQSISASMSYMQQWAQAFSEEVNGVFRAEMRKRGKEI
;
A
#
# COMPACT_ATOMS: atom_id res chain seq x y z
N MET A 1 -42.63 -52.05 50.78
CA MET A 1 -41.73 -53.19 51.09
C MET A 1 -40.63 -53.15 49.99
N LYS A 2 -39.36 -53.09 50.49
CA LYS A 2 -38.10 -53.53 49.85
C LYS A 2 -37.82 -53.02 48.42
N ALA A 3 -37.00 -51.97 48.17
CA ALA A 3 -35.55 -52.00 48.13
C ALA A 3 -34.96 -53.03 47.15
N PHE A 4 -34.31 -52.55 46.09
CA PHE A 4 -32.99 -53.07 45.69
C PHE A 4 -32.29 -52.10 44.74
N SER A 5 -31.14 -51.64 45.17
CA SER A 5 -30.16 -50.90 44.47
C SER A 5 -29.53 -51.72 43.30
N SER A 6 -29.18 -51.12 42.19
CA SER A 6 -28.14 -51.60 41.32
C SER A 6 -27.37 -50.42 40.74
N LEU A 7 -26.19 -50.25 41.26
CA LEU A 7 -25.11 -49.43 40.70
C LEU A 7 -24.62 -50.07 39.38
N LEU A 8 -24.61 -49.34 38.29
CA LEU A 8 -23.79 -49.67 37.13
C LEU A 8 -22.90 -48.47 36.81
N LEU A 9 -21.62 -48.66 37.15
CA LEU A 9 -20.52 -47.83 36.70
C LEU A 9 -20.35 -48.06 35.17
N SER A 10 -20.59 -47.06 34.35
CA SER A 10 -20.11 -47.02 32.98
C SER A 10 -19.06 -45.93 32.86
N ALA A 11 -17.79 -46.37 32.80
CA ALA A 11 -16.67 -45.55 32.50
C ALA A 11 -16.74 -45.08 31.03
N GLY A 12 -17.16 -43.85 30.81
CA GLY A 12 -17.12 -43.18 29.53
C GLY A 12 -15.74 -42.60 29.31
N LEU A 13 -15.00 -43.21 28.39
CA LEU A 13 -13.71 -42.71 27.90
C LEU A 13 -13.96 -41.46 27.02
N VAL A 14 -13.80 -40.28 27.60
CA VAL A 14 -13.83 -39.01 26.82
C VAL A 14 -12.45 -38.85 26.16
N LEU A 15 -12.35 -39.22 24.86
CA LEU A 15 -11.25 -38.80 24.03
C LEU A 15 -11.37 -37.29 23.80
N GLY A 16 -10.60 -36.50 24.54
CA GLY A 16 -10.43 -35.09 24.30
C GLY A 16 -9.61 -34.86 23.02
N LEU A 17 -10.29 -34.52 21.94
CA LEU A 17 -9.64 -33.93 20.77
C LEU A 17 -9.16 -32.52 21.16
N ALA A 18 -7.89 -32.38 21.52
CA ALA A 18 -7.25 -31.09 21.65
C ALA A 18 -7.09 -30.49 20.23
N ALA A 19 -8.06 -29.70 19.82
CA ALA A 19 -7.90 -28.84 18.66
C ALA A 19 -6.83 -27.79 19.01
N ALA A 20 -5.61 -27.99 18.52
CA ALA A 20 -4.58 -26.96 18.54
C ALA A 20 -5.06 -25.80 17.66
N ALA A 21 -5.62 -24.78 18.29
CA ALA A 21 -5.89 -23.51 17.64
C ALA A 21 -4.55 -22.88 17.28
N VAL A 22 -4.14 -22.99 16.01
CA VAL A 22 -3.06 -22.19 15.45
C VAL A 22 -3.55 -20.74 15.49
N PRO A 23 -2.90 -19.82 16.20
CA PRO A 23 -3.28 -18.42 16.11
C PRO A 23 -3.05 -17.97 14.67
N ALA A 24 -4.12 -17.73 13.92
CA ALA A 24 -4.08 -16.98 12.71
C ALA A 24 -3.57 -15.58 13.10
N SER A 25 -2.28 -15.34 12.94
CA SER A 25 -1.71 -14.00 12.97
C SER A 25 -2.30 -13.25 11.77
N ALA A 26 -3.50 -12.72 11.95
CA ALA A 26 -4.06 -11.72 11.06
C ALA A 26 -3.02 -10.60 11.05
N GLN A 27 -2.32 -10.43 9.94
CA GLN A 27 -1.53 -9.23 9.67
C GLN A 27 -2.51 -8.04 9.73
N GLN A 28 -2.59 -7.41 10.90
CA GLN A 28 -3.27 -6.13 11.04
C GLN A 28 -2.58 -5.18 10.06
N PRO A 29 -3.32 -4.53 9.15
CA PRO A 29 -2.75 -3.44 8.38
C PRO A 29 -2.19 -2.43 9.38
N SER A 30 -0.89 -2.18 9.30
CA SER A 30 -0.23 -1.19 10.16
C SER A 30 -0.99 0.12 10.06
N PRO A 31 -1.34 0.78 11.19
CA PRO A 31 -2.00 2.08 11.15
C PRO A 31 -1.13 3.02 10.31
N LEU A 32 -1.71 3.61 9.27
CA LEU A 32 -1.10 4.68 8.50
C LEU A 32 -0.81 5.83 9.49
N GLY A 33 0.44 5.97 9.94
CA GLY A 33 0.81 7.05 10.83
C GLY A 33 1.98 6.81 11.79
N GLN A 34 2.43 5.59 12.03
CA GLN A 34 3.65 5.38 12.80
C GLN A 34 4.86 5.38 11.85
N SER A 35 5.52 6.51 11.73
CA SER A 35 6.80 6.58 11.03
C SER A 35 7.82 5.71 11.77
N ARG A 36 8.31 4.68 11.06
CA ARG A 36 9.40 3.85 11.57
C ARG A 36 10.62 4.74 11.86
N PRO A 37 11.34 4.54 12.98
CA PRO A 37 12.57 5.27 13.25
C PRO A 37 13.57 5.12 12.10
N ILE A 38 14.05 6.23 11.56
CA ILE A 38 15.06 6.24 10.49
C ILE A 38 16.42 6.02 11.16
N LYS A 39 17.11 4.94 10.77
CA LYS A 39 18.46 4.67 11.25
C LYS A 39 19.45 5.66 10.62
N PRO A 40 20.46 6.11 11.36
CA PRO A 40 21.54 6.92 10.79
C PRO A 40 22.21 6.20 9.64
N SER A 41 22.46 6.90 8.55
CA SER A 41 23.13 6.38 7.35
C SER A 41 24.30 7.28 6.99
N THR A 42 25.32 6.72 6.35
CA THR A 42 26.48 7.48 5.89
C THR A 42 26.08 8.43 4.74
N PRO A 43 26.82 9.53 4.53
CA PRO A 43 26.60 10.39 3.37
C PRO A 43 26.69 9.64 2.03
N ALA A 44 27.59 8.66 1.92
CA ALA A 44 27.72 7.80 0.74
C ALA A 44 26.47 6.94 0.52
N ALA A 45 25.95 6.28 1.55
CA ALA A 45 24.71 5.52 1.50
C ALA A 45 23.51 6.39 1.03
N ILE A 46 23.38 7.61 1.55
CA ILE A 46 22.35 8.56 1.12
C ILE A 46 22.57 8.96 -0.35
N GLY A 47 23.82 9.11 -0.79
CA GLY A 47 24.17 9.38 -2.19
C GLY A 47 23.67 8.27 -3.12
N TYR A 48 24.00 7.01 -2.83
CA TYR A 48 23.51 5.86 -3.61
C TYR A 48 21.98 5.76 -3.59
N ALA A 49 21.35 6.00 -2.43
CA ALA A 49 19.90 6.02 -2.35
C ALA A 49 19.25 7.08 -3.27
N LYS A 50 19.82 8.29 -3.33
CA LYS A 50 19.38 9.34 -4.25
C LYS A 50 19.51 8.91 -5.70
N GLU A 51 20.63 8.30 -6.09
CA GLU A 51 20.83 7.78 -7.45
C GLU A 51 19.78 6.73 -7.82
N ILE A 52 19.53 5.78 -6.92
CA ILE A 52 18.51 4.73 -7.13
C ILE A 52 17.13 5.34 -7.29
N LEU A 53 16.74 6.26 -6.39
CA LEU A 53 15.44 6.92 -6.44
C LEU A 53 15.28 7.76 -7.71
N ALA A 54 16.34 8.41 -8.19
CA ALA A 54 16.32 9.13 -9.46
C ALA A 54 16.10 8.19 -10.66
N MET A 55 16.83 7.06 -10.72
CA MET A 55 16.63 6.04 -11.77
C MET A 55 15.23 5.44 -11.74
N LYS A 56 14.63 5.29 -10.57
CA LYS A 56 13.23 4.84 -10.36
C LYS A 56 12.20 5.93 -10.62
N ASN A 57 12.61 7.13 -11.05
CA ASN A 57 11.74 8.28 -11.27
C ASN A 57 10.87 8.66 -10.04
N ALA A 58 11.41 8.49 -8.84
CA ALA A 58 10.67 8.76 -7.61
C ALA A 58 10.25 10.23 -7.48
N THR A 59 10.95 11.17 -8.15
CA THR A 59 10.59 12.58 -8.20
C THR A 59 9.19 12.82 -8.75
N ALA A 60 8.71 11.99 -9.68
CA ALA A 60 7.36 12.10 -10.24
C ALA A 60 6.26 11.98 -9.16
N MET A 61 6.54 11.30 -8.05
CA MET A 61 5.59 11.11 -6.95
C MET A 61 5.31 12.40 -6.17
N TYR A 62 6.24 13.35 -6.17
CA TYR A 62 6.16 14.54 -5.32
C TYR A 62 6.43 15.86 -6.05
N SER A 63 6.70 15.84 -7.36
CA SER A 63 6.96 17.05 -8.15
C SER A 63 5.87 18.11 -8.07
N ASN A 64 4.63 17.71 -7.86
CA ASN A 64 3.47 18.60 -7.69
C ASN A 64 3.06 18.81 -6.23
N ALA A 65 3.88 18.41 -5.26
CA ALA A 65 3.50 18.47 -3.84
C ALA A 65 3.24 19.91 -3.38
N VAL A 66 4.09 20.87 -3.75
CA VAL A 66 3.92 22.29 -3.38
C VAL A 66 2.72 22.90 -4.10
N PRO A 67 2.57 22.84 -5.43
CA PRO A 67 1.38 23.36 -6.12
C PRO A 67 0.06 22.77 -5.56
N ASN A 68 0.01 21.47 -5.36
CA ASN A 68 -1.18 20.80 -4.83
C ASN A 68 -1.51 21.24 -3.39
N MET A 69 -0.49 21.46 -2.56
CA MET A 69 -0.70 21.94 -1.19
C MET A 69 -1.19 23.38 -1.18
N VAL A 70 -0.60 24.26 -1.99
CA VAL A 70 -1.05 25.66 -2.15
C VAL A 70 -2.51 25.71 -2.61
N GLN A 71 -2.86 24.90 -3.62
CA GLN A 71 -4.23 24.81 -4.11
C GLN A 71 -5.19 24.35 -3.01
N ARG A 72 -4.85 23.31 -2.28
CA ARG A 72 -5.67 22.79 -1.17
C ARG A 72 -5.91 23.82 -0.07
N VAL A 73 -4.84 24.53 0.33
CA VAL A 73 -4.96 25.58 1.34
C VAL A 73 -5.80 26.75 0.83
N LYS A 74 -5.59 27.18 -0.42
CA LYS A 74 -6.43 28.20 -1.06
C LYS A 74 -7.91 27.80 -1.05
N ASP A 75 -8.23 26.58 -1.45
CA ASP A 75 -9.62 26.10 -1.52
C ASP A 75 -10.25 26.05 -0.12
N SER A 76 -9.49 25.67 0.90
CA SER A 76 -9.93 25.73 2.29
C SER A 76 -10.22 27.16 2.76
N LEU A 77 -9.36 28.12 2.41
CA LEU A 77 -9.56 29.53 2.75
C LEU A 77 -10.77 30.11 2.02
N LEU A 78 -11.02 29.71 0.77
CA LEU A 78 -12.18 30.15 -0.01
C LEU A 78 -13.50 29.73 0.63
N GLN A 79 -13.58 28.57 1.27
CA GLN A 79 -14.81 28.11 1.93
C GLN A 79 -15.35 29.11 2.95
N SER A 80 -14.49 29.84 3.63
CA SER A 80 -14.85 30.84 4.65
C SER A 80 -14.72 32.29 4.16
N ASN A 81 -14.22 32.53 2.95
CA ASN A 81 -13.87 33.87 2.44
C ASN A 81 -14.21 34.02 0.96
N LEU A 82 -15.46 33.72 0.57
CA LEU A 82 -15.90 33.74 -0.83
C LEU A 82 -15.72 35.12 -1.51
N ASN A 83 -15.82 36.20 -0.75
CA ASN A 83 -15.60 37.56 -1.22
C ASN A 83 -14.16 37.88 -1.62
N TYR A 84 -13.17 37.06 -1.21
CA TYR A 84 -11.76 37.20 -1.55
C TYR A 84 -11.27 36.26 -2.63
N GLN A 85 -12.15 35.68 -3.43
CA GLN A 85 -11.78 34.68 -4.44
C GLN A 85 -10.69 35.19 -5.41
N LYS A 86 -10.81 36.44 -5.89
CA LYS A 86 -9.83 37.03 -6.81
C LYS A 86 -8.47 37.15 -6.13
N ASP A 87 -8.43 37.74 -4.95
CA ASP A 87 -7.18 37.99 -4.20
C ASP A 87 -6.50 36.67 -3.83
N LEU A 88 -7.27 35.68 -3.37
CA LEU A 88 -6.74 34.35 -3.03
C LEU A 88 -6.15 33.62 -4.25
N ASN A 89 -6.73 33.78 -5.44
CA ASN A 89 -6.13 33.21 -6.66
C ASN A 89 -4.80 33.87 -7.01
N GLU A 90 -4.70 35.20 -6.93
CA GLU A 90 -3.46 35.96 -7.19
C GLU A 90 -2.40 35.63 -6.15
N VAL A 91 -2.74 35.61 -4.87
CA VAL A 91 -1.84 35.27 -3.76
C VAL A 91 -1.34 33.83 -3.86
N ALA A 92 -2.18 32.87 -4.30
CA ALA A 92 -1.77 31.48 -4.47
C ALA A 92 -0.60 31.33 -5.46
N LEU A 93 -0.57 32.12 -6.55
CA LEU A 93 0.55 32.11 -7.49
C LEU A 93 1.84 32.62 -6.83
N THR A 94 1.75 33.68 -6.05
CA THR A 94 2.90 34.24 -5.31
C THR A 94 3.42 33.24 -4.29
N VAL A 95 2.53 32.60 -3.54
CA VAL A 95 2.88 31.56 -2.56
C VAL A 95 3.52 30.36 -3.23
N ALA A 96 2.96 29.85 -4.33
CA ALA A 96 3.53 28.73 -5.06
C ALA A 96 4.95 29.04 -5.56
N THR A 97 5.17 30.25 -6.06
CA THR A 97 6.49 30.70 -6.53
C THR A 97 7.49 30.82 -5.37
N SER A 98 7.08 31.41 -4.23
CA SER A 98 7.94 31.59 -3.06
C SER A 98 8.32 30.27 -2.38
N MET A 99 7.50 29.24 -2.54
CA MET A 99 7.72 27.90 -1.97
C MET A 99 8.28 26.90 -3.00
N ALA A 100 8.53 27.32 -4.23
CA ALA A 100 9.09 26.47 -5.27
C ALA A 100 10.43 25.84 -4.83
N GLY A 101 10.59 24.55 -5.11
CA GLY A 101 11.80 23.81 -4.77
C GLY A 101 11.79 23.16 -3.38
N ARG A 102 10.79 23.39 -2.55
CA ARG A 102 10.64 22.69 -1.26
C ARG A 102 10.36 21.20 -1.43
N GLU A 103 9.94 20.75 -2.60
CA GLU A 103 9.83 19.32 -2.95
C GLU A 103 11.15 18.58 -2.74
N LYS A 104 12.30 19.28 -2.82
CA LYS A 104 13.62 18.71 -2.52
C LYS A 104 13.70 18.14 -1.10
N GLU A 105 12.99 18.75 -0.14
CA GLU A 105 12.93 18.26 1.24
C GLU A 105 12.33 16.85 1.29
N ILE A 106 11.32 16.59 0.47
CA ILE A 106 10.70 15.26 0.35
C ILE A 106 11.71 14.28 -0.22
N GLY A 107 12.40 14.63 -1.30
CA GLY A 107 13.43 13.79 -1.93
C GLY A 107 14.58 13.45 -0.98
N GLU A 108 15.06 14.44 -0.22
CA GLU A 108 16.08 14.23 0.81
C GLU A 108 15.61 13.23 1.88
N GLN A 109 14.40 13.40 2.37
CA GLN A 109 13.83 12.51 3.38
C GLN A 109 13.60 11.10 2.85
N MET A 110 13.09 10.97 1.61
CA MET A 110 12.95 9.68 0.94
C MET A 110 14.30 8.96 0.80
N ALA A 111 15.37 9.68 0.43
CA ALA A 111 16.71 9.11 0.34
C ALA A 111 17.22 8.63 1.70
N ARG A 112 16.97 9.37 2.79
CA ARG A 112 17.34 8.96 4.16
C ARG A 112 16.57 7.70 4.59
N ILE A 113 15.27 7.64 4.30
CA ILE A 113 14.43 6.47 4.58
C ILE A 113 14.97 5.26 3.82
N TYR A 114 15.20 5.41 2.52
CA TYR A 114 15.70 4.34 1.67
C TYR A 114 17.08 3.86 2.14
N ALA A 115 17.99 4.78 2.47
CA ALA A 115 19.31 4.47 2.99
C ALA A 115 19.28 3.81 4.37
N SER A 116 18.22 3.98 5.17
CA SER A 116 18.09 3.31 6.47
C SER A 116 17.77 1.82 6.39
N ASP A 117 17.35 1.34 5.23
CA ASP A 117 16.90 -0.05 5.02
C ASP A 117 17.99 -0.97 4.51
N PHE A 118 19.07 -0.40 3.97
CA PHE A 118 20.16 -1.12 3.33
C PHE A 118 21.50 -0.67 3.89
N THR A 119 22.49 -1.54 3.82
CA THR A 119 23.89 -1.16 4.07
C THR A 119 24.45 -0.34 2.91
N GLU A 120 25.53 0.40 3.13
CA GLU A 120 26.19 1.17 2.08
C GLU A 120 26.66 0.27 0.93
N ALA A 121 27.16 -0.93 1.21
CA ALA A 121 27.59 -1.90 0.22
C ALA A 121 26.40 -2.36 -0.66
N GLU A 122 25.27 -2.72 -0.04
CA GLU A 122 24.06 -3.12 -0.75
C GLU A 122 23.53 -2.00 -1.64
N LEU A 123 23.54 -0.75 -1.16
CA LEU A 123 23.11 0.40 -1.95
C LEU A 123 24.02 0.65 -3.16
N LYS A 124 25.33 0.46 -3.00
CA LYS A 124 26.30 0.54 -4.10
C LYS A 124 26.01 -0.54 -5.15
N ASP A 125 25.77 -1.77 -4.72
CA ASP A 125 25.46 -2.89 -5.61
C ASP A 125 24.13 -2.68 -6.33
N LEU A 126 23.08 -2.21 -5.64
CA LEU A 126 21.80 -1.83 -6.21
C LEU A 126 21.95 -0.72 -7.25
N ALA A 127 22.71 0.33 -6.93
CA ALA A 127 22.96 1.42 -7.88
C ALA A 127 23.67 0.91 -9.15
N THR A 128 24.65 0.03 -8.97
CA THR A 128 25.38 -0.63 -10.07
C THR A 128 24.42 -1.50 -10.90
N PHE A 129 23.58 -2.28 -10.26
CA PHE A 129 22.57 -3.11 -10.93
C PHE A 129 21.60 -2.24 -11.76
N TYR A 130 21.02 -1.19 -11.18
CA TYR A 130 20.09 -0.33 -11.91
C TYR A 130 20.74 0.44 -13.05
N LYS A 131 22.05 0.70 -13.01
CA LYS A 131 22.81 1.28 -14.13
C LYS A 131 23.10 0.26 -15.26
N SER A 132 23.02 -1.04 -14.99
CA SER A 132 23.26 -2.09 -15.98
C SER A 132 22.14 -2.15 -17.05
N PRO A 133 22.44 -2.73 -18.25
CA PRO A 133 21.40 -2.92 -19.26
C PRO A 133 20.17 -3.69 -18.77
N LEU A 134 20.38 -4.68 -17.90
CA LEU A 134 19.28 -5.46 -17.30
C LEU A 134 18.47 -4.62 -16.31
N GLY A 135 19.13 -3.83 -15.47
CA GLY A 135 18.47 -2.93 -14.53
C GLY A 135 17.64 -1.86 -15.23
N GLN A 136 18.17 -1.27 -16.30
CA GLN A 136 17.42 -0.30 -17.12
C GLN A 136 16.21 -0.94 -17.81
N LYS A 137 16.38 -2.17 -18.32
CA LYS A 137 15.26 -2.92 -18.90
C LYS A 137 14.19 -3.22 -17.84
N LEU A 138 14.58 -3.60 -16.64
CA LEU A 138 13.65 -3.85 -15.52
C LEU A 138 12.84 -2.59 -15.21
N LEU A 139 13.52 -1.44 -15.01
CA LEU A 139 12.87 -0.16 -14.71
C LEU A 139 11.84 0.25 -15.78
N SER A 140 12.12 -0.05 -17.07
CA SER A 140 11.22 0.32 -18.16
C SER A 140 10.07 -0.68 -18.39
N GLN A 141 10.30 -1.98 -18.17
CA GLN A 141 9.34 -3.03 -18.53
C GLN A 141 8.46 -3.47 -17.37
N GLU A 142 8.98 -3.46 -16.13
CA GLU A 142 8.23 -3.93 -14.97
C GLU A 142 6.91 -3.18 -14.76
N PRO A 143 6.85 -1.82 -14.84
CA PRO A 143 5.59 -1.09 -14.71
C PRO A 143 4.56 -1.46 -15.79
N GLN A 144 5.03 -1.75 -17.01
CA GLN A 144 4.16 -2.16 -18.12
C GLN A 144 3.59 -3.57 -17.88
N SER A 145 4.45 -4.49 -17.41
CA SER A 145 4.02 -5.86 -17.09
C SER A 145 3.00 -5.87 -15.93
N ILE A 146 3.22 -5.03 -14.91
CA ILE A 146 2.26 -4.88 -13.80
C ILE A 146 0.94 -4.32 -14.32
N SER A 147 0.97 -3.27 -15.15
CA SER A 147 -0.23 -2.66 -15.74
C SER A 147 -1.02 -3.66 -16.59
N ALA A 148 -0.33 -4.45 -17.44
CA ALA A 148 -0.95 -5.50 -18.24
C ALA A 148 -1.57 -6.59 -17.35
N SER A 149 -0.88 -6.98 -16.27
CA SER A 149 -1.40 -7.96 -15.31
C SER A 149 -2.66 -7.46 -14.60
N MET A 150 -2.68 -6.19 -14.20
CA MET A 150 -3.87 -5.58 -13.59
C MET A 150 -5.06 -5.53 -14.56
N SER A 151 -4.81 -5.20 -15.83
CA SER A 151 -5.84 -5.22 -16.88
C SER A 151 -6.41 -6.62 -17.09
N TYR A 152 -5.54 -7.65 -17.11
CA TYR A 152 -5.98 -9.05 -17.17
C TYR A 152 -6.82 -9.44 -15.96
N MET A 153 -6.40 -9.07 -14.74
CA MET A 153 -7.17 -9.34 -13.53
C MET A 153 -8.58 -8.75 -13.58
N GLN A 154 -8.74 -7.53 -14.12
CA GLN A 154 -10.05 -6.90 -14.27
C GLN A 154 -10.93 -7.66 -15.27
N GLN A 155 -10.39 -8.05 -16.41
CA GLN A 155 -11.11 -8.86 -17.40
C GLN A 155 -11.52 -10.22 -16.84
N TRP A 156 -10.60 -10.88 -16.16
CA TRP A 156 -10.88 -12.15 -15.49
C TRP A 156 -11.98 -12.04 -14.43
N ALA A 157 -11.93 -11.01 -13.59
CA ALA A 157 -12.93 -10.78 -12.54
C ALA A 157 -14.34 -10.55 -13.14
N GLN A 158 -14.43 -9.83 -14.25
CA GLN A 158 -15.70 -9.64 -14.95
C GLN A 158 -16.25 -10.96 -15.51
N ALA A 159 -15.44 -11.72 -16.25
CA ALA A 159 -15.85 -13.01 -16.80
C ALA A 159 -16.23 -14.01 -15.70
N PHE A 160 -15.45 -14.06 -14.61
CA PHE A 160 -15.74 -14.93 -13.48
C PHE A 160 -17.01 -14.54 -12.72
N SER A 161 -17.31 -13.25 -12.63
CA SER A 161 -18.57 -12.77 -12.05
C SER A 161 -19.79 -13.26 -12.84
N GLU A 162 -19.71 -13.28 -14.18
CA GLU A 162 -20.77 -13.82 -15.05
C GLU A 162 -20.94 -15.34 -14.85
N GLU A 163 -19.83 -16.07 -14.76
CA GLU A 163 -19.87 -17.51 -14.49
C GLU A 163 -20.50 -17.80 -13.12
N VAL A 164 -20.07 -17.11 -12.08
CA VAL A 164 -20.63 -17.22 -10.71
C VAL A 164 -22.13 -16.91 -10.71
N ASN A 165 -22.57 -15.85 -11.41
CA ASN A 165 -23.98 -15.52 -11.55
C ASN A 165 -24.77 -16.65 -12.23
N GLY A 166 -24.20 -17.24 -13.27
CA GLY A 166 -24.79 -18.42 -13.94
C GLY A 166 -24.98 -19.61 -13.00
N VAL A 167 -23.96 -19.90 -12.20
CA VAL A 167 -24.01 -20.98 -11.18
C VAL A 167 -25.07 -20.67 -10.13
N PHE A 168 -25.11 -19.46 -9.60
CA PHE A 168 -26.14 -19.05 -8.64
C PHE A 168 -27.57 -19.25 -9.20
N ARG A 169 -27.82 -18.77 -10.42
CA ARG A 169 -29.13 -18.93 -11.09
C ARG A 169 -29.49 -20.41 -11.28
N ALA A 170 -28.52 -21.25 -11.65
CA ALA A 170 -28.74 -22.68 -11.80
C ALA A 170 -29.12 -23.35 -10.47
N GLU A 171 -28.41 -23.05 -9.40
CA GLU A 171 -28.68 -23.58 -8.08
C GLU A 171 -30.02 -23.10 -7.49
N MET A 172 -30.38 -21.85 -7.72
CA MET A 172 -31.67 -21.29 -7.30
C MET A 172 -32.84 -21.96 -8.03
N ARG A 173 -32.70 -22.23 -9.34
CA ARG A 173 -33.72 -22.97 -10.11
C ARG A 173 -33.95 -24.40 -9.56
N LYS A 174 -32.89 -25.10 -9.14
CA LYS A 174 -33.03 -26.41 -8.47
C LYS A 174 -33.86 -26.34 -7.18
N ARG A 175 -33.89 -25.18 -6.53
CA ARG A 175 -34.71 -24.90 -5.33
C ARG A 175 -36.09 -24.34 -5.64
N GLY A 176 -36.50 -24.31 -6.93
CA GLY A 176 -37.77 -23.76 -7.37
C GLY A 176 -37.87 -22.25 -7.26
N LYS A 177 -36.72 -21.53 -7.28
CA LYS A 177 -36.66 -20.06 -7.19
C LYS A 177 -35.97 -19.50 -8.43
N GLU A 178 -36.61 -18.55 -9.09
CA GLU A 178 -36.01 -17.79 -10.19
C GLU A 178 -35.51 -16.43 -9.69
N ILE A 179 -34.24 -16.09 -10.06
CA ILE A 179 -33.61 -14.80 -9.75
C ILE A 179 -32.96 -14.23 -11.02
#